data_fb371225ddf27bb2604ed1c26f0c00b9
#
_entry.id   fb371225ddf27bb2604ed1c26f0c00b9
#
_cell.length_a   1.000
_cell.length_b   1.000
_cell.length_c   1.000
_cell.angle_alpha   90.00
_cell.angle_beta   90.00
_cell.angle_gamma   90.00
#
_symmetry.space_group_name_H-M   'P 1'
#
loop_
_entity.id
_entity.type
_entity.pdbx_description
1 polymer ?
#
loop_
_entity_poly.entity_id
_entity_poly.type
_entity_poly.pdbx_seq_one_letter_code
_entity_poly.pdbx_strand_id
1 'polypeptide(L)'
;MDSTVGDSKSKYDSAYKLFESEDYEAAAEILLTLLEDSFYGAYAYFVLGEISNITGDPLAAKDLYYKALEVKPDLYVNLLSPDHPNYDYVFTGMKYETPVEACPLCGKSGEPIWCYPTMRFKSLHLRNHNPVRVWMYCKDCHHIYAEEFPEQEVLESGTDLAYANMFKTNTSRFDHYSFVLSKLSGFTEGRELLEIGLGGCECVLVAVELGFDVFGVDIMDTGVALAKKYGIEAELQDFMSFETERKWDIIIFGDVIEHVSDPRKSIVKLYDLLKDDGVLWLSTPNFDSAFSVVNGHDDGMRLEVSHKNYFSRISLLDLLEQCGFVPVDYQLSPYFPGSMEVIAVKDVRGND
;
A
#
# COMPACT_ATOMS: atom_id res chain seq x y z
N MET A 1 -6.93 20.87 -43.18
CA MET A 1 -6.78 20.03 -41.96
C MET A 1 -6.17 18.73 -42.39
N ASP A 2 -5.07 18.46 -41.84
CA ASP A 2 -3.90 17.85 -42.38
C ASP A 2 -4.03 16.37 -42.68
N SER A 3 -3.60 15.92 -43.84
CA SER A 3 -3.49 14.50 -44.22
C SER A 3 -2.56 13.72 -43.27
N THR A 4 -1.64 14.41 -42.61
CA THR A 4 -0.68 13.86 -41.65
C THR A 4 -1.36 13.44 -40.35
N VAL A 5 -2.29 14.22 -39.79
CA VAL A 5 -3.00 13.88 -38.53
C VAL A 5 -3.93 12.65 -38.74
N GLY A 6 -4.51 12.49 -39.92
CA GLY A 6 -5.32 11.32 -40.26
C GLY A 6 -4.48 10.02 -40.32
N ASP A 7 -3.23 10.11 -40.80
CA ASP A 7 -2.31 8.98 -40.88
C ASP A 7 -1.82 8.56 -39.48
N SER A 8 -1.44 9.51 -38.63
CA SER A 8 -0.97 9.24 -37.24
C SER A 8 -2.09 8.62 -36.40
N LYS A 9 -3.33 9.09 -36.54
CA LYS A 9 -4.47 8.47 -35.87
C LYS A 9 -4.66 7.02 -36.29
N SER A 10 -4.66 6.75 -37.58
CA SER A 10 -4.85 5.40 -38.10
C SER A 10 -3.75 4.44 -37.63
N LYS A 11 -2.49 4.93 -37.58
CA LYS A 11 -1.37 4.15 -37.02
C LYS A 11 -1.56 3.86 -35.54
N TYR A 12 -1.91 4.88 -34.74
CA TYR A 12 -2.15 4.70 -33.32
C TYR A 12 -3.28 3.72 -33.05
N ASP A 13 -4.44 3.88 -33.72
CA ASP A 13 -5.59 2.98 -33.57
C ASP A 13 -5.25 1.54 -33.98
N SER A 14 -4.37 1.35 -34.97
CA SER A 14 -3.89 0.03 -35.38
C SER A 14 -2.95 -0.58 -34.35
N ALA A 15 -2.00 0.19 -33.84
CA ALA A 15 -1.09 -0.24 -32.79
C ALA A 15 -1.83 -0.59 -31.49
N TYR A 16 -2.84 0.21 -31.11
CA TYR A 16 -3.63 -0.07 -29.91
C TYR A 16 -4.44 -1.36 -30.02
N LYS A 17 -4.99 -1.67 -31.21
CA LYS A 17 -5.65 -2.97 -31.47
C LYS A 17 -4.68 -4.15 -31.37
N LEU A 18 -3.46 -4.00 -31.85
CA LEU A 18 -2.42 -5.02 -31.70
C LEU A 18 -2.05 -5.21 -30.23
N PHE A 19 -1.93 -4.12 -29.49
CA PHE A 19 -1.72 -4.17 -28.03
C PHE A 19 -2.87 -4.91 -27.31
N GLU A 20 -4.13 -4.61 -27.62
CA GLU A 20 -5.29 -5.30 -27.06
C GLU A 20 -5.37 -6.78 -27.44
N SER A 21 -4.78 -7.17 -28.59
CA SER A 21 -4.67 -8.56 -29.02
C SER A 21 -3.38 -9.26 -28.56
N GLU A 22 -2.60 -8.60 -27.68
CA GLU A 22 -1.33 -9.10 -27.11
C GLU A 22 -0.20 -9.26 -28.14
N ASP A 23 -0.33 -8.70 -29.34
CA ASP A 23 0.75 -8.63 -30.33
C ASP A 23 1.66 -7.41 -30.03
N TYR A 24 2.42 -7.51 -28.93
CA TYR A 24 3.21 -6.41 -28.37
C TYR A 24 4.35 -5.98 -29.28
N GLU A 25 4.97 -6.90 -30.02
CA GLU A 25 6.06 -6.61 -30.94
C GLU A 25 5.57 -5.74 -32.11
N ALA A 26 4.51 -6.16 -32.79
CA ALA A 26 3.93 -5.41 -33.89
C ALA A 26 3.34 -4.07 -33.42
N ALA A 27 2.73 -4.02 -32.21
CA ALA A 27 2.25 -2.77 -31.63
C ALA A 27 3.40 -1.78 -31.39
N ALA A 28 4.51 -2.25 -30.79
CA ALA A 28 5.69 -1.42 -30.49
C ALA A 28 6.35 -0.86 -31.77
N GLU A 29 6.49 -1.67 -32.83
CA GLU A 29 7.03 -1.20 -34.12
C GLU A 29 6.26 0.01 -34.66
N ILE A 30 4.94 -0.01 -34.61
CA ILE A 30 4.11 1.10 -35.07
C ILE A 30 4.22 2.30 -34.12
N LEU A 31 4.15 2.08 -32.79
CA LEU A 31 4.23 3.13 -31.77
C LEU A 31 5.54 3.91 -31.85
N LEU A 32 6.67 3.23 -32.09
CA LEU A 32 7.97 3.87 -32.28
C LEU A 32 7.98 4.88 -33.43
N THR A 33 7.16 4.70 -34.46
CA THR A 33 7.04 5.68 -35.57
C THR A 33 6.25 6.94 -35.21
N LEU A 34 5.58 6.94 -34.05
CA LEU A 34 4.71 8.02 -33.58
C LEU A 34 5.36 8.89 -32.49
N LEU A 35 6.56 8.57 -32.00
CA LEU A 35 7.17 9.26 -30.84
C LEU A 35 7.35 10.77 -31.05
N GLU A 36 7.63 11.20 -32.29
CA GLU A 36 7.78 12.61 -32.64
C GLU A 36 6.45 13.28 -33.08
N ASP A 37 5.34 12.54 -33.06
CA ASP A 37 4.04 13.12 -33.42
C ASP A 37 3.55 14.07 -32.33
N SER A 38 3.15 15.27 -32.70
CA SER A 38 2.77 16.33 -31.77
C SER A 38 1.53 16.02 -30.93
N PHE A 39 0.67 15.09 -31.37
CA PHE A 39 -0.53 14.67 -30.67
C PHE A 39 -0.43 13.25 -30.12
N TYR A 40 0.02 12.28 -30.94
CA TYR A 40 0.04 10.86 -30.56
C TYR A 40 1.34 10.43 -29.87
N GLY A 41 2.40 11.25 -29.87
CA GLY A 41 3.69 10.89 -29.26
C GLY A 41 3.59 10.53 -27.78
N ALA A 42 2.88 11.32 -26.99
CA ALA A 42 2.66 11.04 -25.56
C ALA A 42 1.91 9.72 -25.34
N TYR A 43 0.86 9.45 -26.14
CA TYR A 43 0.12 8.19 -26.05
C TYR A 43 0.96 7.00 -26.50
N ALA A 44 1.80 7.18 -27.53
CA ALA A 44 2.73 6.14 -27.97
C ALA A 44 3.74 5.80 -26.86
N TYR A 45 4.36 6.78 -26.22
CA TYR A 45 5.21 6.55 -25.04
C TYR A 45 4.47 5.83 -23.93
N PHE A 46 3.23 6.20 -23.62
CA PHE A 46 2.44 5.59 -22.56
C PHE A 46 2.17 4.10 -22.84
N VAL A 47 1.70 3.76 -24.06
CA VAL A 47 1.42 2.37 -24.45
C VAL A 47 2.72 1.55 -24.54
N LEU A 48 3.84 2.13 -25.00
CA LEU A 48 5.13 1.46 -24.94
C LEU A 48 5.58 1.17 -23.50
N GLY A 49 5.26 2.05 -22.56
CA GLY A 49 5.44 1.80 -21.12
C GLY A 49 4.63 0.62 -20.62
N GLU A 50 3.36 0.50 -21.01
CA GLU A 50 2.53 -0.67 -20.70
C GLU A 50 3.15 -1.96 -21.28
N ILE A 51 3.58 -1.94 -22.54
CA ILE A 51 4.25 -3.08 -23.19
C ILE A 51 5.51 -3.47 -22.44
N SER A 52 6.38 -2.51 -22.11
CA SER A 52 7.64 -2.77 -21.38
C SER A 52 7.37 -3.40 -20.01
N ASN A 53 6.36 -2.90 -19.27
CA ASN A 53 5.98 -3.46 -17.99
C ASN A 53 5.46 -4.91 -18.12
N ILE A 54 4.60 -5.17 -19.10
CA ILE A 54 4.03 -6.51 -19.36
C ILE A 54 5.11 -7.49 -19.81
N THR A 55 6.07 -7.04 -20.60
CA THR A 55 7.17 -7.88 -21.11
C THR A 55 8.34 -8.03 -20.15
N GLY A 56 8.25 -7.41 -18.94
CA GLY A 56 9.18 -7.65 -17.83
C GLY A 56 10.35 -6.66 -17.76
N ASP A 57 10.21 -5.46 -18.32
CA ASP A 57 11.16 -4.35 -18.15
C ASP A 57 10.50 -3.14 -17.47
N PRO A 58 10.29 -3.21 -16.14
CA PRO A 58 9.63 -2.13 -15.40
C PRO A 58 10.46 -0.84 -15.32
N LEU A 59 11.78 -0.88 -15.47
CA LEU A 59 12.60 0.33 -15.49
C LEU A 59 12.44 1.08 -16.82
N ALA A 60 12.46 0.37 -17.95
CA ALA A 60 12.12 0.99 -19.23
C ALA A 60 10.69 1.54 -19.23
N ALA A 61 9.75 0.84 -18.60
CA ALA A 61 8.38 1.32 -18.42
C ALA A 61 8.32 2.64 -17.64
N LYS A 62 9.07 2.76 -16.52
CA LYS A 62 9.19 4.00 -15.73
C LYS A 62 9.61 5.17 -16.60
N ASP A 63 10.69 5.00 -17.37
CA ASP A 63 11.21 6.04 -18.25
C ASP A 63 10.20 6.45 -19.33
N LEU A 64 9.51 5.50 -19.93
CA LEU A 64 8.51 5.73 -20.96
C LEU A 64 7.27 6.47 -20.42
N TYR A 65 6.80 6.12 -19.23
CA TYR A 65 5.69 6.85 -18.58
C TYR A 65 6.07 8.29 -18.27
N TYR A 66 7.28 8.54 -17.76
CA TYR A 66 7.73 9.91 -17.52
C TYR A 66 7.87 10.71 -18.82
N LYS A 67 8.41 10.11 -19.88
CA LYS A 67 8.46 10.76 -21.22
C LYS A 67 7.07 11.11 -21.74
N ALA A 68 6.09 10.23 -21.56
CA ALA A 68 4.71 10.52 -21.92
C ALA A 68 4.17 11.78 -21.21
N LEU A 69 4.45 11.90 -19.91
CA LEU A 69 4.05 13.05 -19.08
C LEU A 69 4.84 14.32 -19.37
N GLU A 70 6.12 14.22 -19.74
CA GLU A 70 6.93 15.35 -20.18
C GLU A 70 6.43 15.93 -21.51
N VAL A 71 6.07 15.06 -22.47
CA VAL A 71 5.49 15.46 -23.78
C VAL A 71 4.09 16.05 -23.60
N LYS A 72 3.27 15.46 -22.72
CA LYS A 72 1.89 15.89 -22.47
C LYS A 72 1.59 15.87 -20.97
N PRO A 73 1.85 16.98 -20.24
CA PRO A 73 1.66 17.04 -18.79
C PRO A 73 0.21 16.79 -18.33
N ASP A 74 -0.78 17.09 -19.15
CA ASP A 74 -2.20 16.85 -18.90
C ASP A 74 -2.72 15.53 -19.53
N LEU A 75 -1.85 14.55 -19.71
CA LEU A 75 -2.15 13.29 -20.41
C LEU A 75 -3.39 12.58 -19.86
N TYR A 76 -3.58 12.62 -18.54
CA TYR A 76 -4.66 11.92 -17.85
C TYR A 76 -6.06 12.47 -18.18
N VAL A 77 -6.20 13.72 -18.65
CA VAL A 77 -7.46 14.26 -19.17
C VAL A 77 -8.03 13.39 -20.30
N ASN A 78 -7.19 12.66 -21.03
CA ASN A 78 -7.61 11.81 -22.14
C ASN A 78 -7.55 10.30 -21.82
N LEU A 79 -6.90 9.93 -20.73
CA LEU A 79 -6.78 8.53 -20.31
C LEU A 79 -7.81 8.12 -19.26
N LEU A 80 -8.34 9.09 -18.50
CA LEU A 80 -9.29 8.85 -17.42
C LEU A 80 -10.66 9.42 -17.78
N SER A 81 -11.72 8.87 -17.17
CA SER A 81 -13.07 9.42 -17.32
C SER A 81 -13.20 10.74 -16.53
N PRO A 82 -14.08 11.68 -16.97
CA PRO A 82 -14.23 12.99 -16.32
C PRO A 82 -14.66 12.93 -14.84
N ASP A 83 -15.22 11.83 -14.38
CA ASP A 83 -15.60 11.58 -12.99
C ASP A 83 -14.46 10.98 -12.14
N HIS A 84 -13.31 10.69 -12.78
CA HIS A 84 -12.16 10.16 -12.05
C HIS A 84 -11.46 11.26 -11.22
N PRO A 85 -11.11 11.04 -9.95
CA PRO A 85 -10.48 12.05 -9.09
C PRO A 85 -9.22 12.70 -9.67
N ASN A 86 -8.45 11.95 -10.46
CA ASN A 86 -7.20 12.41 -11.08
C ASN A 86 -7.37 12.83 -12.55
N TYR A 87 -8.60 12.99 -13.04
CA TYR A 87 -8.88 13.34 -14.44
C TYR A 87 -8.12 14.59 -14.90
N ASP A 88 -8.11 15.65 -14.10
CA ASP A 88 -7.46 16.94 -14.40
C ASP A 88 -6.04 17.07 -13.81
N TYR A 89 -5.40 15.93 -13.49
CA TYR A 89 -4.02 15.92 -13.03
C TYR A 89 -3.07 16.48 -14.11
N VAL A 90 -2.18 17.38 -13.70
CA VAL A 90 -1.13 17.96 -14.54
C VAL A 90 0.23 17.64 -13.93
N PHE A 91 1.08 16.98 -14.68
CA PHE A 91 2.45 16.68 -14.27
C PHE A 91 3.29 17.97 -14.23
N THR A 92 3.92 18.26 -13.10
CA THR A 92 4.71 19.46 -12.87
C THR A 92 6.20 19.17 -12.63
N GLY A 93 6.62 17.95 -12.94
CA GLY A 93 7.97 17.46 -12.69
C GLY A 93 8.01 16.39 -11.59
N MET A 94 9.12 15.66 -11.53
CA MET A 94 9.35 14.63 -10.50
C MET A 94 9.52 15.29 -9.14
N LYS A 95 8.95 14.65 -8.12
CA LYS A 95 9.13 15.00 -6.72
C LYS A 95 10.26 14.17 -6.13
N TYR A 96 10.94 14.71 -5.13
CA TYR A 96 11.93 13.94 -4.41
C TYR A 96 11.23 12.86 -3.58
N GLU A 97 11.72 11.65 -3.70
CA GLU A 97 11.37 10.50 -2.84
C GLU A 97 12.68 9.85 -2.39
N THR A 98 12.69 9.24 -1.21
CA THR A 98 13.89 8.62 -0.66
C THR A 98 14.11 7.25 -1.28
N PRO A 99 15.22 7.01 -2.00
CA PRO A 99 15.52 5.70 -2.59
C PRO A 99 15.68 4.61 -1.53
N VAL A 100 15.22 3.40 -1.85
CA VAL A 100 15.37 2.20 -1.00
C VAL A 100 16.44 1.30 -1.61
N GLU A 101 17.66 1.42 -1.10
CA GLU A 101 18.83 0.73 -1.64
C GLU A 101 18.82 -0.79 -1.44
N ALA A 102 18.09 -1.28 -0.43
CA ALA A 102 18.04 -2.69 -0.08
C ALA A 102 16.69 -3.08 0.54
N CYS A 103 16.35 -4.35 0.44
CA CYS A 103 15.12 -4.91 1.03
C CYS A 103 15.02 -4.56 2.53
N PRO A 104 13.92 -3.91 2.98
CA PRO A 104 13.76 -3.47 4.36
C PRO A 104 13.63 -4.63 5.36
N LEU A 105 13.36 -5.86 4.90
CA LEU A 105 13.28 -7.03 5.78
C LEU A 105 14.63 -7.73 6.00
N CYS A 106 15.45 -7.89 4.96
CA CYS A 106 16.65 -8.72 5.02
C CYS A 106 17.95 -8.03 4.61
N GLY A 107 17.89 -6.79 4.12
CA GLY A 107 19.07 -6.02 3.69
C GLY A 107 19.70 -6.50 2.38
N LYS A 108 19.09 -7.44 1.65
CA LYS A 108 19.58 -7.92 0.35
C LYS A 108 19.03 -7.04 -0.78
N SER A 109 19.66 -7.13 -1.98
CA SER A 109 19.16 -6.42 -3.15
C SER A 109 17.85 -7.04 -3.66
N GLY A 110 16.93 -6.19 -4.14
CA GLY A 110 15.76 -6.62 -4.89
C GLY A 110 15.94 -6.44 -6.39
N GLU A 111 15.04 -7.04 -7.16
CA GLU A 111 14.92 -6.86 -8.61
C GLU A 111 13.62 -6.11 -8.92
N PRO A 112 13.60 -5.15 -9.86
CA PRO A 112 12.37 -4.49 -10.26
C PRO A 112 11.44 -5.50 -10.96
N ILE A 113 10.17 -5.54 -10.53
CA ILE A 113 9.21 -6.53 -11.05
C ILE A 113 7.96 -5.89 -11.65
N TRP A 114 7.56 -4.73 -11.17
CA TRP A 114 6.36 -4.02 -11.64
C TRP A 114 6.61 -2.52 -11.67
N CYS A 115 5.99 -1.87 -12.67
CA CYS A 115 5.93 -0.42 -12.77
C CYS A 115 4.47 0.00 -13.03
N TYR A 116 3.95 0.93 -12.24
CA TYR A 116 2.56 1.36 -12.34
C TYR A 116 2.40 2.87 -12.46
N PRO A 117 1.57 3.34 -13.40
CA PRO A 117 1.09 4.72 -13.43
C PRO A 117 0.01 4.91 -12.34
N THR A 118 0.40 5.43 -11.19
CA THR A 118 -0.42 5.49 -9.97
C THR A 118 -1.67 6.35 -10.09
N MET A 119 -1.67 7.34 -11.00
CA MET A 119 -2.82 8.23 -11.22
C MET A 119 -4.09 7.50 -11.70
N ARG A 120 -4.00 6.24 -12.13
CA ARG A 120 -5.15 5.39 -12.45
C ARG A 120 -5.94 4.98 -11.20
N PHE A 121 -5.33 4.99 -10.03
CA PHE A 121 -6.02 4.67 -8.79
C PHE A 121 -6.94 5.82 -8.38
N LYS A 122 -8.14 5.50 -7.91
CA LYS A 122 -9.18 6.51 -7.60
C LYS A 122 -8.96 7.16 -6.24
N SER A 123 -7.86 7.89 -6.09
CA SER A 123 -7.58 8.65 -4.87
C SER A 123 -6.97 10.01 -5.18
N LEU A 124 -7.42 11.07 -4.47
CA LEU A 124 -6.94 12.44 -4.67
C LEU A 124 -5.56 12.68 -4.05
N HIS A 125 -5.19 11.96 -3.00
CA HIS A 125 -3.90 12.14 -2.34
C HIS A 125 -2.70 11.81 -3.26
N LEU A 126 -2.91 11.00 -4.30
CA LEU A 126 -1.89 10.63 -5.27
C LEU A 126 -1.28 11.83 -6.00
N ARG A 127 -2.01 12.95 -6.11
CA ARG A 127 -1.53 14.17 -6.79
C ARG A 127 -0.29 14.79 -6.13
N ASN A 128 -0.03 14.47 -4.87
CA ASN A 128 1.13 14.94 -4.12
C ASN A 128 2.35 14.03 -4.28
N HIS A 129 2.21 12.88 -4.91
CA HIS A 129 3.25 11.88 -5.12
C HIS A 129 3.75 11.85 -6.55
N ASN A 130 4.81 11.08 -6.80
CA ASN A 130 5.22 10.77 -8.15
C ASN A 130 4.15 9.91 -8.84
N PRO A 131 3.84 10.21 -10.13
CA PRO A 131 2.76 9.53 -10.85
C PRO A 131 3.11 8.12 -11.32
N VAL A 132 4.32 7.65 -11.03
CA VAL A 132 4.82 6.33 -11.43
C VAL A 132 5.50 5.69 -10.24
N ARG A 133 5.20 4.41 -9.98
CA ARG A 133 5.80 3.61 -8.92
C ARG A 133 6.43 2.34 -9.46
N VAL A 134 7.65 2.03 -9.01
CA VAL A 134 8.31 0.74 -9.24
C VAL A 134 8.30 -0.09 -7.97
N TRP A 135 7.99 -1.36 -8.11
CA TRP A 135 8.05 -2.35 -7.06
C TRP A 135 9.24 -3.28 -7.26
N MET A 136 9.99 -3.49 -6.18
CA MET A 136 11.16 -4.36 -6.10
C MET A 136 10.80 -5.67 -5.42
N TYR A 137 11.27 -6.80 -5.94
CA TYR A 137 11.09 -8.10 -5.32
C TYR A 137 12.41 -8.64 -4.80
N CYS A 138 12.44 -9.01 -3.52
CA CYS A 138 13.56 -9.69 -2.89
C CYS A 138 13.37 -11.21 -2.94
N LYS A 139 14.21 -11.91 -3.69
CA LYS A 139 14.17 -13.37 -3.81
C LYS A 139 14.60 -14.09 -2.53
N ASP A 140 15.42 -13.45 -1.69
CA ASP A 140 15.96 -14.04 -0.47
C ASP A 140 14.90 -14.20 0.64
N CYS A 141 13.93 -13.28 0.73
CA CYS A 141 12.90 -13.31 1.78
C CYS A 141 11.47 -13.20 1.24
N HIS A 142 11.28 -13.33 -0.08
CA HIS A 142 9.95 -13.28 -0.73
C HIS A 142 9.13 -12.04 -0.36
N HIS A 143 9.79 -10.86 -0.35
CA HIS A 143 9.17 -9.59 -0.01
C HIS A 143 9.16 -8.63 -1.20
N ILE A 144 8.08 -7.87 -1.34
CA ILE A 144 7.98 -6.78 -2.31
C ILE A 144 8.04 -5.45 -1.55
N TYR A 145 8.79 -4.49 -2.08
CA TYR A 145 8.90 -3.15 -1.53
C TYR A 145 9.02 -2.10 -2.63
N ALA A 146 8.62 -0.87 -2.33
CA ALA A 146 8.74 0.22 -3.28
C ALA A 146 10.21 0.62 -3.49
N GLU A 147 10.60 0.95 -4.74
CA GLU A 147 11.94 1.43 -5.10
C GLU A 147 12.30 2.73 -4.37
N GLU A 148 11.30 3.58 -4.12
CA GLU A 148 11.44 4.89 -3.49
C GLU A 148 10.30 5.08 -2.47
N PHE A 149 10.58 5.76 -1.35
CA PHE A 149 9.56 6.12 -0.37
C PHE A 149 9.27 7.62 -0.44
N PRO A 150 7.99 8.02 -0.48
CA PRO A 150 7.61 9.42 -0.36
C PRO A 150 8.10 10.00 0.98
N GLU A 151 8.44 11.28 0.98
CA GLU A 151 8.71 12.04 2.20
C GLU A 151 7.50 12.00 3.15
N GLN A 152 7.76 11.88 4.46
CA GLN A 152 6.70 11.79 5.47
C GLN A 152 5.75 13.00 5.45
N GLU A 153 6.31 14.21 5.26
CA GLU A 153 5.52 15.45 5.17
C GLU A 153 4.54 15.43 3.97
N VAL A 154 4.92 14.76 2.88
CA VAL A 154 4.05 14.61 1.71
C VAL A 154 2.92 13.64 2.00
N LEU A 155 3.19 12.55 2.71
CA LEU A 155 2.18 11.60 3.18
C LEU A 155 1.17 12.30 4.11
N GLU A 156 1.65 13.08 5.06
CA GLU A 156 0.81 13.82 6.01
C GLU A 156 -0.04 14.89 5.32
N SER A 157 0.54 15.69 4.42
CA SER A 157 -0.18 16.78 3.73
C SER A 157 -1.26 16.30 2.75
N GLY A 158 -1.12 15.11 2.20
CA GLY A 158 -2.09 14.51 1.26
C GLY A 158 -3.27 13.85 1.95
N THR A 159 -3.10 13.51 3.23
CA THR A 159 -4.06 12.72 3.99
C THR A 159 -5.29 13.51 4.43
N ASP A 160 -5.17 14.80 4.77
CA ASP A 160 -6.26 15.59 5.37
C ASP A 160 -7.53 15.68 4.50
N LEU A 161 -7.42 15.74 3.19
CA LEU A 161 -8.56 15.90 2.29
C LEU A 161 -9.11 14.58 1.74
N ALA A 162 -8.22 13.63 1.44
CA ALA A 162 -8.60 12.34 0.87
C ALA A 162 -9.11 11.37 1.92
N TYR A 163 -8.48 11.38 3.10
CA TYR A 163 -8.83 10.47 4.20
C TYR A 163 -9.95 10.99 5.11
N ALA A 164 -10.26 12.29 5.14
CA ALA A 164 -11.36 12.82 5.96
C ALA A 164 -12.72 12.14 5.73
N ASN A 165 -12.92 11.52 4.56
CA ASN A 165 -14.10 10.70 4.27
C ASN A 165 -13.88 9.20 4.48
N MET A 166 -12.64 8.70 4.54
CA MET A 166 -12.32 7.29 4.81
C MET A 166 -12.37 6.95 6.29
N PHE A 167 -12.06 7.90 7.17
CA PHE A 167 -12.06 7.73 8.64
C PHE A 167 -13.42 8.02 9.29
N LYS A 168 -14.50 7.65 8.61
CA LYS A 168 -15.81 7.54 9.27
C LYS A 168 -15.95 6.12 9.81
N THR A 169 -16.42 6.01 11.05
CA THR A 169 -16.74 4.71 11.65
C THR A 169 -17.67 3.92 10.73
N ASN A 170 -17.21 2.76 10.27
CA ASN A 170 -17.95 1.86 9.43
C ASN A 170 -18.51 0.71 10.26
N THR A 171 -19.76 0.82 10.69
CA THR A 171 -20.41 -0.18 11.56
C THR A 171 -20.48 -1.58 10.94
N SER A 172 -20.32 -1.75 9.63
CA SER A 172 -20.24 -3.07 9.01
C SER A 172 -18.98 -3.86 9.38
N ARG A 173 -17.98 -3.20 10.01
CA ARG A 173 -16.76 -3.84 10.54
C ARG A 173 -16.91 -4.34 11.97
N PHE A 174 -17.96 -3.96 12.70
CA PHE A 174 -18.11 -4.33 14.10
C PHE A 174 -18.18 -5.84 14.32
N ASP A 175 -18.89 -6.58 13.47
CA ASP A 175 -18.98 -8.05 13.56
C ASP A 175 -17.59 -8.69 13.39
N HIS A 176 -16.78 -8.16 12.47
CA HIS A 176 -15.42 -8.64 12.24
C HIS A 176 -14.54 -8.41 13.48
N TYR A 177 -14.50 -7.19 14.03
CA TYR A 177 -13.70 -6.90 15.23
C TYR A 177 -14.22 -7.61 16.46
N SER A 178 -15.53 -7.80 16.59
CA SER A 178 -16.11 -8.63 17.64
C SER A 178 -15.61 -10.08 17.59
N PHE A 179 -15.53 -10.66 16.38
CA PHE A 179 -14.96 -11.98 16.16
C PHE A 179 -13.47 -12.01 16.50
N VAL A 180 -12.67 -11.05 15.99
CA VAL A 180 -11.23 -10.95 16.25
C VAL A 180 -10.96 -10.84 17.75
N LEU A 181 -11.58 -9.90 18.46
CA LEU A 181 -11.37 -9.67 19.89
C LEU A 181 -11.81 -10.86 20.75
N SER A 182 -12.92 -11.51 20.38
CA SER A 182 -13.34 -12.76 21.04
C SER A 182 -12.31 -13.87 20.86
N LYS A 183 -11.70 -13.98 19.70
CA LYS A 183 -10.64 -14.96 19.41
C LYS A 183 -9.36 -14.65 20.20
N LEU A 184 -8.95 -13.36 20.29
CA LEU A 184 -7.80 -12.92 21.06
C LEU A 184 -7.96 -13.18 22.56
N SER A 185 -9.18 -13.07 23.10
CA SER A 185 -9.48 -13.42 24.49
C SER A 185 -9.28 -14.91 24.81
N GLY A 186 -9.06 -15.76 23.82
CA GLY A 186 -8.67 -17.16 24.01
C GLY A 186 -7.16 -17.37 24.23
N PHE A 187 -6.35 -16.35 24.00
CA PHE A 187 -4.89 -16.40 24.15
C PHE A 187 -4.40 -15.69 25.43
N THR A 188 -5.14 -14.70 25.95
CA THR A 188 -4.81 -13.97 27.18
C THR A 188 -6.08 -13.64 27.97
N GLU A 189 -6.01 -13.65 29.31
CA GLU A 189 -7.08 -13.17 30.19
C GLU A 189 -7.01 -11.65 30.43
N GLY A 190 -5.91 -11.03 30.01
CA GLY A 190 -5.67 -9.60 30.16
C GLY A 190 -6.62 -8.73 29.34
N ARG A 191 -6.81 -7.48 29.75
CA ARG A 191 -7.80 -6.56 29.21
C ARG A 191 -7.21 -5.23 28.74
N GLU A 192 -5.91 -5.02 28.87
CA GLU A 192 -5.26 -3.80 28.38
C GLU A 192 -4.96 -3.94 26.88
N LEU A 193 -5.60 -3.13 26.07
CA LEU A 193 -5.51 -3.18 24.62
C LEU A 193 -4.92 -1.88 24.07
N LEU A 194 -3.88 -2.02 23.21
CA LEU A 194 -3.33 -0.95 22.39
C LEU A 194 -3.75 -1.15 20.93
N GLU A 195 -4.36 -0.15 20.32
CA GLU A 195 -4.53 -0.09 18.86
C GLU A 195 -3.58 0.94 18.26
N ILE A 196 -2.80 0.53 17.27
CA ILE A 196 -1.93 1.39 16.48
C ILE A 196 -2.56 1.50 15.09
N GLY A 197 -2.85 2.77 14.67
CA GLY A 197 -3.64 3.03 13.47
C GLY A 197 -5.14 2.91 13.73
N LEU A 198 -5.72 3.95 14.36
CA LEU A 198 -7.13 3.95 14.82
C LEU A 198 -8.16 3.96 13.69
N GLY A 199 -7.80 4.48 12.51
CA GLY A 199 -8.70 4.58 11.37
C GLY A 199 -10.08 5.15 11.74
N GLY A 200 -11.15 4.40 11.51
CA GLY A 200 -12.53 4.75 11.88
C GLY A 200 -12.93 4.40 13.32
N CYS A 201 -11.97 3.98 14.15
CA CYS A 201 -12.17 3.56 15.56
C CYS A 201 -13.08 2.33 15.75
N GLU A 202 -13.28 1.51 14.72
CA GLU A 202 -14.19 0.37 14.80
C GLU A 202 -13.73 -0.64 15.84
N CYS A 203 -12.43 -0.99 15.85
CA CYS A 203 -11.90 -1.98 16.78
C CYS A 203 -11.94 -1.49 18.23
N VAL A 204 -11.44 -0.28 18.51
CA VAL A 204 -11.45 0.29 19.88
C VAL A 204 -12.87 0.45 20.44
N LEU A 205 -13.85 0.79 19.60
CA LEU A 205 -15.26 0.88 20.04
C LEU A 205 -15.81 -0.48 20.46
N VAL A 206 -15.58 -1.52 19.65
CA VAL A 206 -15.99 -2.88 19.97
C VAL A 206 -15.23 -3.40 21.19
N ALA A 207 -13.93 -3.07 21.32
CA ALA A 207 -13.13 -3.46 22.46
C ALA A 207 -13.67 -2.87 23.77
N VAL A 208 -14.04 -1.58 23.79
CA VAL A 208 -14.68 -0.95 24.95
C VAL A 208 -16.01 -1.65 25.32
N GLU A 209 -16.85 -1.98 24.34
CA GLU A 209 -18.10 -2.71 24.56
C GLU A 209 -17.86 -4.10 25.18
N LEU A 210 -16.76 -4.78 24.79
CA LEU A 210 -16.34 -6.06 25.34
C LEU A 210 -15.60 -5.95 26.68
N GLY A 211 -15.44 -4.74 27.23
CA GLY A 211 -14.84 -4.49 28.54
C GLY A 211 -13.31 -4.45 28.56
N PHE A 212 -12.66 -4.12 27.44
CA PHE A 212 -11.23 -3.85 27.41
C PHE A 212 -10.91 -2.42 27.89
N ASP A 213 -9.76 -2.26 28.52
CA ASP A 213 -9.12 -0.96 28.78
C ASP A 213 -8.27 -0.58 27.56
N VAL A 214 -8.72 0.42 26.81
CA VAL A 214 -8.24 0.70 25.46
C VAL A 214 -7.41 1.98 25.44
N PHE A 215 -6.28 1.91 24.73
CA PHE A 215 -5.45 3.05 24.38
C PHE A 215 -5.15 3.04 22.87
N GLY A 216 -5.17 4.21 22.25
CA GLY A 216 -4.91 4.34 20.82
C GLY A 216 -3.72 5.21 20.48
N VAL A 217 -2.98 4.87 19.42
CA VAL A 217 -1.93 5.71 18.83
C VAL A 217 -2.18 5.81 17.34
N ASP A 218 -2.21 7.02 16.82
CA ASP A 218 -2.37 7.28 15.39
C ASP A 218 -1.52 8.47 14.95
N ILE A 219 -0.99 8.41 13.73
CA ILE A 219 -0.29 9.52 13.09
C ILE A 219 -1.27 10.57 12.55
N MET A 220 -2.55 10.20 12.39
CA MET A 220 -3.61 11.04 11.84
C MET A 220 -4.41 11.70 12.97
N ASP A 221 -4.53 13.02 12.92
CA ASP A 221 -5.32 13.78 13.89
C ASP A 221 -6.81 13.44 13.83
N THR A 222 -7.32 13.08 12.65
CA THR A 222 -8.72 12.68 12.43
C THR A 222 -9.09 11.41 13.20
N GLY A 223 -8.23 10.39 13.22
CA GLY A 223 -8.43 9.16 13.99
C GLY A 223 -8.42 9.43 15.50
N VAL A 224 -7.43 10.20 15.95
CA VAL A 224 -7.30 10.59 17.37
C VAL A 224 -8.49 11.46 17.84
N ALA A 225 -8.90 12.44 17.02
CA ALA A 225 -10.04 13.29 17.33
C ALA A 225 -11.34 12.47 17.42
N LEU A 226 -11.49 11.48 16.54
CA LEU A 226 -12.65 10.57 16.55
C LEU A 226 -12.66 9.68 17.80
N ALA A 227 -11.51 9.09 18.16
CA ALA A 227 -11.36 8.30 19.39
C ALA A 227 -11.74 9.10 20.63
N LYS A 228 -11.19 10.32 20.78
CA LYS A 228 -11.50 11.24 21.87
C LYS A 228 -12.97 11.63 21.93
N LYS A 229 -13.61 11.81 20.77
CA LYS A 229 -15.06 12.08 20.68
C LYS A 229 -15.88 10.92 21.26
N TYR A 230 -15.41 9.69 21.15
CA TYR A 230 -16.04 8.50 21.73
C TYR A 230 -15.58 8.21 23.16
N GLY A 231 -14.76 9.08 23.76
CA GLY A 231 -14.26 8.92 25.12
C GLY A 231 -13.11 7.91 25.25
N ILE A 232 -12.44 7.58 24.16
CA ILE A 232 -11.29 6.68 24.13
C ILE A 232 -10.02 7.51 24.29
N GLU A 233 -9.12 7.05 25.16
CA GLU A 233 -7.79 7.66 25.35
C GLU A 233 -6.91 7.37 24.13
N ALA A 234 -6.35 8.45 23.52
CA ALA A 234 -5.54 8.32 22.32
C ALA A 234 -4.51 9.44 22.18
N GLU A 235 -3.35 9.11 21.60
CA GLU A 235 -2.27 10.03 21.29
C GLU A 235 -2.05 10.22 19.79
N LEU A 236 -1.84 11.46 19.38
CA LEU A 236 -1.40 11.84 18.03
C LEU A 236 0.12 11.73 17.98
N GLN A 237 0.63 10.61 17.48
CA GLN A 237 2.05 10.36 17.43
C GLN A 237 2.38 9.29 16.38
N ASP A 238 3.55 9.44 15.75
CA ASP A 238 4.14 8.34 14.99
C ASP A 238 4.47 7.19 15.94
N PHE A 239 3.96 6.00 15.64
CA PHE A 239 4.21 4.78 16.40
C PHE A 239 5.69 4.54 16.64
N MET A 240 6.55 4.78 15.66
CA MET A 240 8.01 4.55 15.82
C MET A 240 8.64 5.50 16.85
N SER A 241 8.05 6.66 17.09
CA SER A 241 8.47 7.64 18.10
C SER A 241 7.72 7.49 19.44
N PHE A 242 6.66 6.67 19.50
CA PHE A 242 5.86 6.47 20.70
C PHE A 242 6.67 5.76 21.77
N GLU A 243 6.89 6.40 22.92
CA GLU A 243 7.63 5.88 24.06
C GLU A 243 6.74 5.78 25.29
N THR A 244 6.78 4.64 25.97
CA THR A 244 5.98 4.37 27.15
C THR A 244 6.57 3.23 27.99
N GLU A 245 6.36 3.28 29.30
CA GLU A 245 6.66 2.18 30.22
C GLU A 245 5.49 1.18 30.33
N ARG A 246 4.32 1.54 29.80
CA ARG A 246 3.12 0.68 29.82
C ARG A 246 3.31 -0.50 28.86
N LYS A 247 2.81 -1.66 29.27
CA LYS A 247 2.75 -2.90 28.49
C LYS A 247 1.29 -3.31 28.32
N TRP A 248 0.99 -3.94 27.22
CA TRP A 248 -0.37 -4.35 26.87
C TRP A 248 -0.52 -5.86 26.80
N ASP A 249 -1.74 -6.33 27.09
CA ASP A 249 -2.13 -7.74 26.94
C ASP A 249 -2.42 -8.05 25.47
N ILE A 250 -2.98 -7.07 24.75
CA ILE A 250 -3.37 -7.20 23.36
C ILE A 250 -2.83 -5.97 22.59
N ILE A 251 -2.20 -6.22 21.44
CA ILE A 251 -1.89 -5.16 20.47
C ILE A 251 -2.61 -5.47 19.15
N ILE A 252 -3.32 -4.47 18.63
CA ILE A 252 -3.94 -4.46 17.31
C ILE A 252 -3.08 -3.61 16.38
N PHE A 253 -2.61 -4.22 15.29
CA PHE A 253 -1.76 -3.59 14.28
C PHE A 253 -2.31 -3.90 12.89
N GLY A 254 -3.46 -3.31 12.59
CA GLY A 254 -4.24 -3.60 11.39
C GLY A 254 -3.96 -2.62 10.25
N ASP A 255 -3.51 -3.13 9.11
CA ASP A 255 -3.23 -2.36 7.88
C ASP A 255 -2.29 -1.15 8.15
N VAL A 256 -1.21 -1.40 8.91
CA VAL A 256 -0.19 -0.40 9.28
C VAL A 256 1.21 -0.81 8.81
N ILE A 257 1.55 -2.12 8.87
CA ILE A 257 2.92 -2.59 8.59
C ILE A 257 3.36 -2.32 7.14
N GLU A 258 2.43 -2.27 6.20
CA GLU A 258 2.70 -1.90 4.81
C GLU A 258 3.14 -0.46 4.64
N HIS A 259 2.81 0.43 5.58
CA HIS A 259 3.11 1.86 5.53
C HIS A 259 4.43 2.24 6.23
N VAL A 260 4.98 1.37 7.07
CA VAL A 260 6.21 1.69 7.82
C VAL A 260 7.46 1.56 6.95
N SER A 261 8.46 2.41 7.20
CA SER A 261 9.73 2.35 6.45
C SER A 261 10.65 1.21 6.92
N ASP A 262 10.52 0.75 8.18
CA ASP A 262 11.32 -0.33 8.77
C ASP A 262 10.39 -1.33 9.48
N PRO A 263 9.85 -2.31 8.74
CA PRO A 263 8.94 -3.29 9.31
C PRO A 263 9.57 -4.12 10.43
N ARG A 264 10.86 -4.44 10.32
CA ARG A 264 11.56 -5.23 11.35
C ARG A 264 11.61 -4.49 12.69
N LYS A 265 12.01 -3.21 12.68
CA LYS A 265 11.99 -2.40 13.91
C LYS A 265 10.59 -2.25 14.46
N SER A 266 9.59 -2.12 13.59
CA SER A 266 8.19 -2.04 14.02
C SER A 266 7.76 -3.29 14.76
N ILE A 267 8.05 -4.49 14.25
CA ILE A 267 7.71 -5.76 14.91
C ILE A 267 8.48 -5.94 16.24
N VAL A 268 9.77 -5.58 16.28
CA VAL A 268 10.55 -5.60 17.54
C VAL A 268 9.91 -4.67 18.58
N LYS A 269 9.50 -3.46 18.17
CA LYS A 269 8.82 -2.53 19.07
C LYS A 269 7.49 -3.07 19.59
N LEU A 270 6.68 -3.72 18.74
CA LEU A 270 5.46 -4.40 19.18
C LEU A 270 5.75 -5.50 20.20
N TYR A 271 6.81 -6.27 19.97
CA TYR A 271 7.27 -7.28 20.93
C TYR A 271 7.61 -6.67 22.30
N ASP A 272 8.31 -5.54 22.30
CA ASP A 272 8.69 -4.84 23.54
C ASP A 272 7.50 -4.22 24.26
N LEU A 273 6.45 -3.80 23.55
CA LEU A 273 5.23 -3.23 24.10
C LEU A 273 4.26 -4.26 24.66
N LEU A 274 4.35 -5.53 24.25
CA LEU A 274 3.53 -6.61 24.79
C LEU A 274 4.03 -7.11 26.16
N LYS A 275 3.14 -7.54 27.02
CA LYS A 275 3.43 -8.38 28.19
C LYS A 275 3.89 -9.76 27.74
N ASP A 276 4.47 -10.56 28.65
CA ASP A 276 5.02 -11.87 28.30
C ASP A 276 3.95 -12.89 27.83
N ASP A 277 2.74 -12.78 28.35
CA ASP A 277 1.54 -13.54 27.92
C ASP A 277 0.65 -12.76 26.94
N GLY A 278 1.20 -11.71 26.35
CA GLY A 278 0.46 -10.84 25.43
C GLY A 278 0.33 -11.42 24.03
N VAL A 279 -0.67 -10.94 23.29
CA VAL A 279 -1.01 -11.38 21.95
C VAL A 279 -1.09 -10.20 20.97
N LEU A 280 -0.49 -10.39 19.79
CA LEU A 280 -0.55 -9.48 18.66
C LEU A 280 -1.58 -9.99 17.64
N TRP A 281 -2.46 -9.12 17.17
CA TRP A 281 -3.18 -9.29 15.91
C TRP A 281 -2.66 -8.28 14.88
N LEU A 282 -2.36 -8.77 13.69
CA LEU A 282 -1.84 -8.00 12.58
C LEU A 282 -2.58 -8.33 11.30
N SER A 283 -2.99 -7.31 10.53
CA SER A 283 -3.47 -7.47 9.15
C SER A 283 -2.64 -6.66 8.18
N THR A 284 -2.54 -7.15 6.92
CA THR A 284 -1.87 -6.45 5.82
C THR A 284 -2.25 -7.09 4.47
N PRO A 285 -2.18 -6.34 3.36
CA PRO A 285 -2.32 -6.92 2.02
C PRO A 285 -1.28 -8.03 1.74
N ASN A 286 -1.71 -9.04 0.96
CA ASN A 286 -0.90 -10.19 0.57
C ASN A 286 -0.77 -10.26 -0.95
N PHE A 287 0.43 -10.01 -1.49
CA PHE A 287 0.65 -9.96 -2.93
C PHE A 287 0.56 -11.32 -3.64
N ASP A 288 0.71 -12.43 -2.92
CA ASP A 288 0.56 -13.80 -3.44
C ASP A 288 -0.81 -14.41 -3.11
N SER A 289 -1.77 -13.58 -2.69
CA SER A 289 -3.16 -14.00 -2.50
C SER A 289 -3.81 -14.39 -3.82
N ALA A 290 -4.84 -15.26 -3.75
CA ALA A 290 -5.65 -15.58 -4.92
C ALA A 290 -6.28 -14.33 -5.57
N PHE A 291 -6.65 -13.33 -4.75
CA PHE A 291 -7.16 -12.05 -5.22
C PHE A 291 -6.10 -11.30 -6.06
N SER A 292 -4.89 -11.14 -5.54
CA SER A 292 -3.79 -10.46 -6.25
C SER A 292 -3.38 -11.19 -7.53
N VAL A 293 -3.34 -12.54 -7.49
CA VAL A 293 -3.04 -13.37 -8.68
C VAL A 293 -4.09 -13.20 -9.78
N VAL A 294 -5.38 -13.17 -9.42
CA VAL A 294 -6.47 -13.01 -10.39
C VAL A 294 -6.52 -11.61 -10.97
N ASN A 295 -6.34 -10.58 -10.13
CA ASN A 295 -6.43 -9.18 -10.59
C ASN A 295 -5.16 -8.71 -11.30
N GLY A 296 -4.01 -9.32 -11.04
CA GLY A 296 -2.75 -8.98 -11.73
C GLY A 296 -2.46 -7.47 -11.68
N HIS A 297 -2.44 -6.84 -12.85
CA HIS A 297 -2.18 -5.40 -12.99
C HIS A 297 -3.31 -4.49 -12.45
N ASP A 298 -4.51 -5.03 -12.27
CA ASP A 298 -5.67 -4.28 -11.73
C ASP A 298 -5.77 -4.40 -10.19
N ASP A 299 -4.79 -5.01 -9.53
CA ASP A 299 -4.72 -5.05 -8.08
C ASP A 299 -4.47 -3.65 -7.50
N GLY A 300 -5.50 -3.07 -6.88
CA GLY A 300 -5.45 -1.72 -6.32
C GLY A 300 -4.37 -1.51 -5.28
N MET A 301 -3.94 -2.57 -4.57
CA MET A 301 -2.88 -2.48 -3.55
C MET A 301 -1.52 -2.14 -4.15
N ARG A 302 -1.30 -2.47 -5.42
CA ARG A 302 -0.07 -2.12 -6.16
C ARG A 302 -0.02 -0.65 -6.59
N LEU A 303 -1.19 0.00 -6.68
CA LEU A 303 -1.33 1.39 -7.08
C LEU A 303 -1.31 2.36 -5.89
N GLU A 304 -1.47 1.85 -4.65
CA GLU A 304 -1.50 2.66 -3.45
C GLU A 304 -0.07 3.12 -3.07
N VAL A 305 0.18 4.43 -3.21
CA VAL A 305 1.52 5.01 -3.04
C VAL A 305 1.98 5.12 -1.59
N SER A 306 1.06 5.08 -0.64
CA SER A 306 1.39 5.06 0.79
C SER A 306 1.90 3.70 1.25
N HIS A 307 1.65 2.63 0.47
CA HIS A 307 2.23 1.31 0.73
C HIS A 307 3.72 1.32 0.36
N LYS A 308 4.57 1.10 1.34
CA LYS A 308 6.02 0.96 1.19
C LYS A 308 6.44 -0.49 1.04
N ASN A 309 5.64 -1.39 1.60
CA ASN A 309 5.85 -2.82 1.66
C ASN A 309 4.63 -3.56 1.14
N TYR A 310 4.86 -4.72 0.51
CA TYR A 310 3.79 -5.61 0.10
C TYR A 310 4.24 -7.04 0.44
N PHE A 311 3.63 -7.61 1.47
CA PHE A 311 4.05 -8.87 2.05
C PHE A 311 3.51 -10.07 1.28
N SER A 312 4.27 -11.17 1.30
CA SER A 312 3.72 -12.50 1.12
C SER A 312 3.39 -13.11 2.49
N ARG A 313 2.63 -14.20 2.49
CA ARG A 313 2.47 -15.00 3.71
C ARG A 313 3.82 -15.44 4.29
N ILE A 314 4.75 -15.87 3.44
CA ILE A 314 6.08 -16.34 3.88
C ILE A 314 6.85 -15.17 4.51
N SER A 315 6.98 -14.04 3.82
CA SER A 315 7.79 -12.92 4.32
C SER A 315 7.25 -12.34 5.63
N LEU A 316 5.93 -12.35 5.84
CA LEU A 316 5.34 -11.86 7.09
C LEU A 316 5.56 -12.83 8.25
N LEU A 317 5.30 -14.13 8.06
CA LEU A 317 5.47 -15.12 9.12
C LEU A 317 6.94 -15.25 9.53
N ASP A 318 7.85 -15.30 8.56
CA ASP A 318 9.30 -15.33 8.82
C ASP A 318 9.78 -14.09 9.58
N LEU A 319 9.23 -12.89 9.23
CA LEU A 319 9.55 -11.66 9.94
C LEU A 319 9.10 -11.73 11.41
N LEU A 320 7.89 -12.20 11.67
CA LEU A 320 7.34 -12.37 13.02
C LEU A 320 8.20 -13.33 13.84
N GLU A 321 8.54 -14.52 13.29
CA GLU A 321 9.36 -15.53 13.96
C GLU A 321 10.78 -15.01 14.26
N GLN A 322 11.41 -14.32 13.30
CA GLN A 322 12.74 -13.72 13.50
C GLN A 322 12.75 -12.59 14.55
N CYS A 323 11.59 -11.99 14.84
CA CYS A 323 11.46 -10.97 15.88
C CYS A 323 10.93 -11.52 17.22
N GLY A 324 10.90 -12.84 17.40
CA GLY A 324 10.56 -13.48 18.68
C GLY A 324 9.05 -13.76 18.86
N PHE A 325 8.26 -13.66 17.81
CA PHE A 325 6.84 -14.09 17.84
C PHE A 325 6.68 -15.52 17.37
N VAL A 326 5.66 -16.19 17.88
CA VAL A 326 5.14 -17.46 17.34
C VAL A 326 3.78 -17.17 16.71
N PRO A 327 3.64 -17.22 15.37
CA PRO A 327 2.35 -17.18 14.72
C PRO A 327 1.50 -18.39 15.12
N VAL A 328 0.35 -18.14 15.72
CA VAL A 328 -0.56 -19.18 16.23
C VAL A 328 -1.85 -19.34 15.44
N ASP A 329 -2.16 -18.34 14.62
CA ASP A 329 -3.29 -18.37 13.72
C ASP A 329 -3.01 -17.55 12.46
N TYR A 330 -3.53 -18.00 11.33
CA TYR A 330 -3.50 -17.33 10.04
C TYR A 330 -4.84 -17.49 9.35
N GLN A 331 -5.40 -16.37 8.86
CA GLN A 331 -6.61 -16.39 8.07
C GLN A 331 -6.58 -15.36 6.94
N LEU A 332 -7.38 -15.57 5.91
CA LEU A 332 -7.65 -14.54 4.93
C LEU A 332 -8.62 -13.53 5.55
N SER A 333 -8.40 -12.25 5.29
CA SER A 333 -9.32 -11.24 5.80
C SER A 333 -10.71 -11.44 5.18
N PRO A 334 -11.76 -11.58 5.97
CA PRO A 334 -13.12 -11.64 5.46
C PRO A 334 -13.62 -10.28 4.99
N TYR A 335 -12.90 -9.22 5.33
CA TYR A 335 -13.29 -7.84 5.08
C TYR A 335 -12.59 -7.23 3.85
N PHE A 336 -11.27 -7.41 3.75
CA PHE A 336 -10.48 -6.92 2.64
C PHE A 336 -10.02 -8.07 1.74
N PRO A 337 -10.63 -8.26 0.54
CA PRO A 337 -10.14 -9.24 -0.41
C PRO A 337 -8.65 -9.03 -0.69
N GLY A 338 -7.87 -10.10 -0.61
CA GLY A 338 -6.43 -10.04 -0.83
C GLY A 338 -5.58 -9.68 0.39
N SER A 339 -6.19 -9.38 1.54
CA SER A 339 -5.46 -9.20 2.80
C SER A 339 -5.41 -10.48 3.62
N MET A 340 -4.40 -10.56 4.48
CA MET A 340 -4.21 -11.64 5.46
C MET A 340 -4.24 -11.08 6.88
N GLU A 341 -4.63 -11.93 7.81
CA GLU A 341 -4.68 -11.64 9.24
C GLU A 341 -3.90 -12.70 10.00
N VAL A 342 -3.07 -12.28 10.95
CA VAL A 342 -2.22 -13.17 11.74
C VAL A 342 -2.40 -12.86 13.22
N ILE A 343 -2.54 -13.92 14.02
CA ILE A 343 -2.41 -13.84 15.48
C ILE A 343 -1.05 -14.44 15.85
N ALA A 344 -0.29 -13.71 16.66
CA ALA A 344 1.01 -14.15 17.12
C ALA A 344 1.19 -13.88 18.63
N VAL A 345 1.87 -14.77 19.32
CA VAL A 345 2.22 -14.66 20.75
C VAL A 345 3.71 -14.53 20.91
N LYS A 346 4.18 -13.99 22.05
CA LYS A 346 5.63 -13.95 22.34
C LYS A 346 6.19 -15.35 22.48
N ASP A 347 7.36 -15.61 21.91
CA ASP A 347 8.13 -16.82 22.24
C ASP A 347 8.95 -16.59 23.52
N VAL A 348 8.36 -16.95 24.63
CA VAL A 348 9.02 -16.86 25.95
C VAL A 348 10.00 -18.00 26.23
N ARG A 349 10.07 -19.02 25.35
CA ARG A 349 10.89 -20.23 25.54
C ARG A 349 12.37 -20.04 25.16
N GLY A 350 12.72 -18.96 24.47
CA GLY A 350 14.09 -18.66 24.00
C GLY A 350 14.94 -17.84 24.98
N ASN A 351 14.41 -17.48 26.16
CA ASN A 351 15.10 -16.63 27.14
C ASN A 351 15.61 -17.41 28.40
N ASP A 352 15.66 -18.75 28.35
CA ASP A 352 16.28 -19.57 29.39
C ASP A 352 17.72 -19.99 29.05
#